data_6d0c97516007a31d2c603650c2996b62
#
_entry.id   6d0c97516007a31d2c603650c2996b62
#
_cell.length_a   1.000
_cell.length_b   1.000
_cell.length_c   1.000
_cell.angle_alpha   90.00
_cell.angle_beta   90.00
_cell.angle_gamma   90.00
#
_symmetry.space_group_name_H-M   'P 1'
#
loop_
_entity.id
_entity.type
_entity.pdbx_description
1 polymer ?
#
loop_
_entity_poly.entity_id
_entity_poly.type
_entity_poly.pdbx_seq_one_letter_code
_entity_poly.pdbx_strand_id
1 'polypeptide(L)'
;MYYSMSRLSVKDVKWTDLFNVKLNPSFFNKHDNPYYELIVVAEGAVNLEVDGARTILQAGDSLLLRPWELHNGWNPNERQGKFFWAQFSCTPEMEIIDARRLAELDVVHTERTELRTVEFGHEDLLILPRLHNNKQPYKLLSRFEELVDTMKQPKGYFRYQSTLLISEMLGFIANDFLEQSHLDTNFPVSYFTFRKLVNHLNNFYETELTSGEKLEQAMDYKYEYLCQVFKKYTGIPMSRYTQQLRVQRAKHFLRNSSMSIQEIAQEVGYPDQFYFSRLFKKLEGVAPQHYRDFKQNSSKM
;
A
#
# COMPACT_ATOMS: atom_id res chain seq x y z
N MET A 1 1.93 -11.53 18.49
CA MET A 1 2.46 -10.24 18.02
C MET A 1 2.41 -10.21 16.51
N TYR A 2 1.91 -9.11 15.95
CA TYR A 2 1.79 -8.88 14.52
C TYR A 2 2.35 -7.50 14.20
N TYR A 3 2.72 -7.30 12.96
CA TYR A 3 3.11 -6.00 12.42
C TYR A 3 2.11 -5.59 11.35
N SER A 4 1.77 -4.31 11.29
CA SER A 4 1.08 -3.72 10.15
C SER A 4 2.07 -2.87 9.37
N MET A 5 2.08 -3.03 8.05
CA MET A 5 2.95 -2.31 7.14
C MET A 5 2.13 -1.75 5.99
N SER A 6 2.29 -0.46 5.70
CA SER A 6 1.67 0.13 4.52
C SER A 6 2.20 -0.54 3.24
N ARG A 7 1.31 -0.84 2.28
CA ARG A 7 1.72 -1.30 0.94
C ARG A 7 2.64 -0.31 0.23
N LEU A 8 2.54 0.97 0.58
CA LEU A 8 3.36 2.05 0.03
C LEU A 8 4.70 2.21 0.73
N SER A 9 4.96 1.45 1.80
CA SER A 9 6.25 1.51 2.49
C SER A 9 7.39 1.14 1.54
N VAL A 10 8.41 1.97 1.52
CA VAL A 10 9.66 1.70 0.82
C VAL A 10 10.54 0.80 1.68
N LYS A 11 11.01 -0.30 1.12
CA LYS A 11 11.95 -1.22 1.75
C LYS A 11 13.31 -1.08 1.06
N ASP A 12 14.37 -0.98 1.84
CA ASP A 12 15.74 -0.92 1.33
C ASP A 12 16.56 -2.03 1.98
N VAL A 13 16.91 -3.06 1.20
CA VAL A 13 17.68 -4.21 1.66
C VAL A 13 19.12 -3.78 1.88
N LYS A 14 19.64 -4.07 3.07
CA LYS A 14 21.01 -3.72 3.46
C LYS A 14 21.96 -4.90 3.29
N TRP A 15 21.58 -6.05 3.86
CA TRP A 15 22.36 -7.27 3.85
C TRP A 15 21.46 -8.49 3.72
N THR A 16 21.98 -9.55 3.12
CA THR A 16 21.30 -10.84 3.02
C THR A 16 22.31 -11.94 2.74
N ASP A 17 22.09 -13.12 3.29
CA ASP A 17 22.84 -14.32 2.98
C ASP A 17 22.09 -15.59 3.38
N LEU A 18 22.66 -16.73 3.00
CA LEU A 18 22.31 -18.05 3.53
C LEU A 18 23.24 -18.41 4.68
N PHE A 19 22.69 -18.63 5.86
CA PHE A 19 23.45 -18.99 7.05
C PHE A 19 23.37 -20.49 7.32
N ASN A 20 24.54 -21.13 7.52
CA ASN A 20 24.62 -22.51 7.93
C ASN A 20 25.09 -22.59 9.39
N VAL A 21 24.20 -22.98 10.30
CA VAL A 21 24.45 -23.04 11.75
C VAL A 21 25.61 -23.98 12.09
N LYS A 22 25.75 -25.10 11.35
CA LYS A 22 26.80 -26.08 11.58
C LYS A 22 28.22 -25.50 11.34
N LEU A 23 28.33 -24.61 10.37
CA LEU A 23 29.61 -24.07 9.93
C LEU A 23 30.00 -22.77 10.65
N ASN A 24 29.07 -22.12 11.33
CA ASN A 24 29.25 -20.78 11.90
C ASN A 24 29.04 -20.74 13.42
N PRO A 25 30.10 -20.91 14.22
CA PRO A 25 29.98 -20.81 15.69
C PRO A 25 29.50 -19.45 16.19
N SER A 26 29.68 -18.39 15.41
CA SER A 26 29.21 -17.03 15.75
C SER A 26 27.70 -16.92 15.90
N PHE A 27 26.92 -17.89 15.43
CA PHE A 27 25.47 -17.97 15.64
C PHE A 27 25.06 -17.91 17.11
N PHE A 28 25.92 -18.37 18.01
CA PHE A 28 25.65 -18.38 19.45
C PHE A 28 26.04 -17.08 20.17
N ASN A 29 26.68 -16.15 19.47
CA ASN A 29 26.98 -14.84 20.01
C ASN A 29 25.74 -13.96 19.95
N LYS A 30 25.46 -13.28 21.08
CA LYS A 30 24.38 -12.27 21.12
C LYS A 30 24.71 -11.12 20.18
N HIS A 31 23.75 -10.74 19.36
CA HIS A 31 23.86 -9.58 18.48
C HIS A 31 22.49 -8.91 18.24
N ASP A 32 22.55 -7.68 17.85
CA ASP A 32 21.41 -6.89 17.40
C ASP A 32 21.83 -6.05 16.17
N ASN A 33 20.88 -5.44 15.51
CA ASN A 33 21.13 -4.55 14.39
C ASN A 33 20.02 -3.49 14.25
N PRO A 34 20.27 -2.36 13.55
CA PRO A 34 19.31 -1.26 13.43
C PRO A 34 18.24 -1.47 12.35
N TYR A 35 18.05 -2.69 11.86
CA TYR A 35 17.16 -3.01 10.75
C TYR A 35 16.10 -4.03 11.18
N TYR A 36 15.03 -4.12 10.39
CA TYR A 36 14.20 -5.33 10.41
C TYR A 36 15.01 -6.48 9.84
N GLU A 37 14.80 -7.68 10.38
CA GLU A 37 15.46 -8.87 9.86
C GLU A 37 14.43 -9.97 9.61
N LEU A 38 14.31 -10.38 8.34
CA LEU A 38 13.50 -11.52 7.96
C LEU A 38 14.38 -12.77 7.90
N ILE A 39 14.04 -13.75 8.71
CA ILE A 39 14.66 -15.08 8.74
C ILE A 39 13.67 -16.09 8.15
N VAL A 40 14.15 -16.96 7.24
CA VAL A 40 13.37 -18.10 6.71
C VAL A 40 14.21 -19.36 6.75
N VAL A 41 13.73 -20.38 7.44
CA VAL A 41 14.45 -21.64 7.59
C VAL A 41 14.33 -22.45 6.30
N ALA A 42 15.49 -22.76 5.69
CA ALA A 42 15.59 -23.53 4.46
C ALA A 42 15.67 -25.03 4.73
N GLU A 43 16.45 -25.45 5.72
CA GLU A 43 16.70 -26.86 6.02
C GLU A 43 16.82 -27.10 7.53
N GLY A 44 16.27 -28.20 8.00
CA GLY A 44 16.40 -28.66 9.39
C GLY A 44 15.68 -27.78 10.40
N ALA A 45 16.19 -27.73 11.63
CA ALA A 45 15.66 -26.92 12.71
C ALA A 45 16.71 -25.87 13.15
N VAL A 46 16.24 -24.68 13.51
CA VAL A 46 17.06 -23.55 13.99
C VAL A 46 16.61 -23.16 15.38
N ASN A 47 17.48 -23.31 16.38
CA ASN A 47 17.25 -22.96 17.77
C ASN A 47 17.64 -21.51 18.00
N LEU A 48 16.67 -20.59 18.10
CA LEU A 48 16.88 -19.14 18.23
C LEU A 48 16.31 -18.61 19.54
N GLU A 49 17.10 -17.79 20.23
CA GLU A 49 16.65 -17.01 21.39
C GLU A 49 16.56 -15.53 20.99
N VAL A 50 15.42 -14.89 21.25
CA VAL A 50 15.18 -13.47 20.95
C VAL A 50 14.66 -12.80 22.23
N ASP A 51 15.37 -11.78 22.71
CA ASP A 51 15.08 -11.08 23.97
C ASP A 51 14.84 -12.04 25.15
N GLY A 52 15.58 -13.15 25.18
CA GLY A 52 15.48 -14.19 26.22
C GLY A 52 14.37 -15.24 25.97
N ALA A 53 13.51 -15.06 24.98
CA ALA A 53 12.50 -16.04 24.61
C ALA A 53 13.07 -17.05 23.61
N ARG A 54 13.02 -18.34 23.98
CA ARG A 54 13.54 -19.44 23.14
C ARG A 54 12.48 -20.01 22.22
N THR A 55 12.84 -20.20 20.97
CA THR A 55 11.99 -20.83 19.96
C THR A 55 12.79 -21.81 19.11
N ILE A 56 12.10 -22.80 18.55
CA ILE A 56 12.65 -23.73 17.57
C ILE A 56 11.90 -23.49 16.27
N LEU A 57 12.59 -22.99 15.27
CA LEU A 57 12.06 -22.80 13.94
C LEU A 57 12.29 -24.05 13.11
N GLN A 58 11.29 -24.51 12.41
CA GLN A 58 11.36 -25.65 11.49
C GLN A 58 11.55 -25.17 10.04
N ALA A 59 11.97 -26.08 9.16
CA ALA A 59 12.06 -25.77 7.73
C ALA A 59 10.72 -25.23 7.21
N GLY A 60 10.76 -24.10 6.54
CA GLY A 60 9.59 -23.36 6.05
C GLY A 60 9.05 -22.27 6.99
N ASP A 61 9.47 -22.25 8.26
CA ASP A 61 9.10 -21.16 9.16
C ASP A 61 9.79 -19.87 8.79
N SER A 62 9.06 -18.75 8.97
CA SER A 62 9.59 -17.40 8.88
C SER A 62 9.49 -16.67 10.21
N LEU A 63 10.50 -15.89 10.55
CA LEU A 63 10.55 -15.02 11.72
C LEU A 63 10.95 -13.62 11.29
N LEU A 64 10.15 -12.62 11.73
CA LEU A 64 10.44 -11.21 11.49
C LEU A 64 10.85 -10.54 12.79
N LEU A 65 12.09 -10.07 12.85
CA LEU A 65 12.68 -9.33 13.96
C LEU A 65 12.59 -7.82 13.70
N ARG A 66 12.46 -7.06 14.80
CA ARG A 66 12.51 -5.59 14.77
C ARG A 66 13.94 -5.09 14.88
N PRO A 67 14.17 -3.82 14.54
CA PRO A 67 15.41 -3.13 14.89
C PRO A 67 15.73 -3.28 16.39
N TRP A 68 16.99 -3.55 16.68
CA TRP A 68 17.54 -3.65 18.03
C TRP A 68 17.03 -4.82 18.89
N GLU A 69 16.38 -5.83 18.29
CA GLU A 69 16.04 -7.05 19.01
C GLU A 69 17.26 -7.94 19.19
N LEU A 70 17.66 -8.17 20.43
CA LEU A 70 18.81 -9.00 20.77
C LEU A 70 18.51 -10.48 20.50
N HIS A 71 19.33 -11.14 19.69
CA HIS A 71 19.09 -12.52 19.34
C HIS A 71 20.39 -13.34 19.17
N ASN A 72 20.28 -14.65 19.36
CA ASN A 72 21.37 -15.62 19.22
C ASN A 72 20.85 -17.05 19.16
N GLY A 73 21.68 -17.98 18.72
CA GLY A 73 21.39 -19.42 18.90
C GLY A 73 21.51 -19.82 20.39
N TRP A 74 20.64 -20.71 20.84
CA TRP A 74 20.63 -21.09 22.27
C TRP A 74 21.07 -22.55 22.55
N ASN A 75 21.10 -23.47 21.60
CA ASN A 75 21.48 -24.87 21.82
C ASN A 75 22.75 -25.24 21.00
N PRO A 76 23.95 -25.03 21.56
CA PRO A 76 25.19 -25.32 20.83
C PRO A 76 25.44 -26.81 20.57
N ASN A 77 24.74 -27.70 21.27
CA ASN A 77 24.87 -29.14 21.07
C ASN A 77 24.05 -29.66 19.87
N GLU A 78 23.03 -28.91 19.44
CA GLU A 78 22.18 -29.20 18.30
C GLU A 78 22.45 -28.18 17.18
N ARG A 79 23.66 -28.23 16.62
CA ARG A 79 24.07 -27.36 15.52
C ARG A 79 23.50 -27.88 14.21
N GLN A 80 22.23 -27.58 13.95
CA GLN A 80 21.53 -28.03 12.74
C GLN A 80 20.81 -26.86 12.11
N GLY A 81 20.53 -27.00 10.82
CA GLY A 81 19.71 -26.10 10.07
C GLY A 81 20.47 -25.07 9.25
N LYS A 82 19.81 -24.64 8.20
CA LYS A 82 20.20 -23.52 7.35
C LYS A 82 19.03 -22.58 7.25
N PHE A 83 19.31 -21.30 7.25
CA PHE A 83 18.27 -20.27 7.06
C PHE A 83 18.79 -19.13 6.20
N PHE A 84 17.91 -18.57 5.42
CA PHE A 84 18.14 -17.27 4.80
C PHE A 84 17.80 -16.17 5.78
N TRP A 85 18.54 -15.07 5.69
CA TRP A 85 18.23 -13.85 6.43
C TRP A 85 18.39 -12.62 5.52
N ALA A 86 17.58 -11.60 5.75
CA ALA A 86 17.66 -10.32 5.06
C ALA A 86 17.39 -9.18 6.04
N GLN A 87 18.33 -8.25 6.13
CA GLN A 87 18.21 -7.01 6.89
C GLN A 87 17.76 -5.88 5.96
N PHE A 88 16.73 -5.16 6.36
CA PHE A 88 16.17 -4.08 5.58
C PHE A 88 15.57 -2.98 6.43
N SER A 89 15.60 -1.74 5.92
CA SER A 89 14.82 -0.65 6.48
C SER A 89 13.44 -0.60 5.83
N CYS A 90 12.46 -0.04 6.55
CA CYS A 90 11.09 0.15 6.08
C CYS A 90 10.64 1.59 6.40
N THR A 91 10.14 2.32 5.41
CA THR A 91 9.70 3.71 5.60
C THR A 91 8.34 3.92 4.93
N PRO A 92 7.28 4.30 5.65
CA PRO A 92 7.22 4.42 7.12
C PRO A 92 7.49 3.08 7.83
N GLU A 93 7.88 3.15 9.10
CA GLU A 93 8.16 1.97 9.93
C GLU A 93 6.90 1.11 10.13
N MET A 94 7.11 -0.17 10.42
CA MET A 94 6.00 -1.07 10.74
C MET A 94 5.46 -0.77 12.14
N GLU A 95 4.13 -0.77 12.28
CA GLU A 95 3.47 -0.65 13.58
C GLU A 95 3.26 -2.03 14.19
N ILE A 96 3.41 -2.12 15.52
CA ILE A 96 3.07 -3.34 16.27
C ILE A 96 1.57 -3.33 16.54
N ILE A 97 0.91 -4.42 16.19
CA ILE A 97 -0.50 -4.63 16.50
C ILE A 97 -0.69 -5.90 17.32
N ASP A 98 -1.67 -5.87 18.22
CA ASP A 98 -2.10 -7.04 18.98
C ASP A 98 -3.26 -7.78 18.29
N ALA A 99 -3.65 -8.91 18.87
CA ALA A 99 -4.75 -9.72 18.34
C ALA A 99 -6.11 -8.99 18.37
N ARG A 100 -6.30 -8.05 19.31
CA ARG A 100 -7.54 -7.29 19.43
C ARG A 100 -7.67 -6.29 18.28
N ARG A 101 -6.61 -5.51 18.05
CA ARG A 101 -6.56 -4.55 16.94
C ARG A 101 -6.62 -5.28 15.58
N LEU A 102 -6.05 -6.48 15.49
CA LEU A 102 -6.15 -7.31 14.28
C LEU A 102 -7.61 -7.66 13.96
N ALA A 103 -8.42 -8.00 14.96
CA ALA A 103 -9.84 -8.33 14.77
C ALA A 103 -10.72 -7.12 14.40
N GLU A 104 -10.25 -5.90 14.64
CA GLU A 104 -10.94 -4.65 14.33
C GLU A 104 -10.54 -4.08 12.95
N LEU A 105 -9.58 -4.69 12.25
CA LEU A 105 -9.15 -4.22 10.93
C LEU A 105 -10.17 -4.58 9.85
N ASP A 106 -10.74 -3.55 9.25
CA ASP A 106 -11.57 -3.71 8.05
C ASP A 106 -10.69 -4.00 6.82
N VAL A 107 -11.13 -4.96 6.01
CA VAL A 107 -10.46 -5.31 4.73
C VAL A 107 -10.47 -4.11 3.75
N VAL A 108 -11.51 -3.28 3.85
CA VAL A 108 -11.67 -2.07 3.05
C VAL A 108 -11.85 -0.89 3.99
N HIS A 109 -10.82 -0.09 4.11
CA HIS A 109 -10.88 1.19 4.79
C HIS A 109 -10.70 2.31 3.77
N THR A 110 -11.56 3.33 3.79
CA THR A 110 -11.50 4.44 2.84
C THR A 110 -11.19 5.73 3.56
N GLU A 111 -10.05 6.34 3.27
CA GLU A 111 -9.73 7.68 3.73
C GLU A 111 -9.93 8.73 2.63
N ARG A 112 -10.25 9.93 3.08
CA ARG A 112 -10.37 11.10 2.24
C ARG A 112 -9.00 11.73 2.05
N THR A 113 -8.33 11.43 0.95
CA THR A 113 -7.16 12.18 0.54
C THR A 113 -7.55 13.37 -0.34
N GLU A 114 -6.71 14.42 -0.35
CA GLU A 114 -6.96 15.60 -1.17
C GLU A 114 -7.12 15.23 -2.65
N LEU A 115 -8.34 15.23 -3.12
CA LEU A 115 -8.80 15.71 -4.43
C LEU A 115 -8.34 15.08 -5.72
N ARG A 116 -7.52 14.09 -5.82
CA ARG A 116 -7.14 13.60 -7.14
C ARG A 116 -7.61 12.21 -7.47
N THR A 117 -7.74 11.45 -6.47
CA THR A 117 -8.27 10.11 -6.53
C THR A 117 -8.93 9.90 -5.19
N VAL A 118 -10.07 9.29 -5.19
CA VAL A 118 -10.44 8.47 -4.07
C VAL A 118 -9.42 7.34 -4.11
N GLU A 119 -8.25 7.61 -3.60
CA GLU A 119 -7.35 6.54 -3.26
C GLU A 119 -8.09 5.75 -2.22
N PHE A 120 -8.35 4.54 -2.61
CA PHE A 120 -8.98 3.57 -1.76
C PHE A 120 -8.11 3.50 -0.56
N GLY A 121 -8.63 4.05 0.38
CA GLY A 121 -8.24 4.22 1.63
C GLY A 121 -7.29 3.32 2.16
N HIS A 122 -7.13 3.47 3.27
CA HIS A 122 -6.15 2.87 3.96
C HIS A 122 -5.57 1.80 3.15
N GLU A 123 -4.64 2.21 2.46
CA GLU A 123 -3.54 1.37 2.30
C GLU A 123 -3.92 -0.03 2.69
N ASP A 124 -3.89 -0.92 1.76
CA ASP A 124 -3.88 -2.33 2.08
C ASP A 124 -2.73 -2.52 3.06
N LEU A 125 -3.04 -2.52 4.36
CA LEU A 125 -2.08 -2.81 5.39
C LEU A 125 -1.72 -4.28 5.28
N LEU A 126 -0.49 -4.57 4.93
CA LEU A 126 0.02 -5.92 5.05
C LEU A 126 0.17 -6.25 6.53
N ILE A 127 -0.54 -7.30 6.95
CA ILE A 127 -0.42 -7.84 8.31
C ILE A 127 0.60 -8.97 8.28
N LEU A 128 1.67 -8.78 9.00
CA LEU A 128 2.78 -9.72 9.06
C LEU A 128 2.86 -10.33 10.46
N PRO A 129 2.68 -11.64 10.59
CA PRO A 129 2.94 -12.32 11.86
C PRO A 129 4.44 -12.30 12.18
N ARG A 130 4.78 -12.14 13.46
CA ARG A 130 6.18 -12.23 13.90
C ARG A 130 6.81 -13.58 13.58
N LEU A 131 6.07 -14.65 13.86
CA LEU A 131 6.43 -16.03 13.56
C LEU A 131 5.32 -16.64 12.72
N HIS A 132 5.68 -17.29 11.62
CA HIS A 132 4.71 -17.87 10.71
C HIS A 132 5.22 -19.19 10.11
N ASN A 133 4.33 -20.20 10.06
CA ASN A 133 4.56 -21.42 9.33
C ASN A 133 3.96 -21.30 7.93
N ASN A 134 4.81 -21.16 6.92
CA ASN A 134 4.39 -20.91 5.54
C ASN A 134 3.91 -22.19 4.85
N LYS A 135 2.70 -22.20 4.30
CA LYS A 135 2.15 -23.36 3.55
C LYS A 135 2.91 -23.67 2.26
N GLN A 136 3.51 -22.67 1.64
CA GLN A 136 4.23 -22.81 0.38
C GLN A 136 5.65 -22.22 0.49
N PRO A 137 6.51 -22.80 1.38
CA PRO A 137 7.82 -22.23 1.69
C PRO A 137 8.75 -22.16 0.48
N TYR A 138 8.60 -23.04 -0.50
CA TYR A 138 9.43 -23.07 -1.70
C TYR A 138 9.39 -21.75 -2.50
N LYS A 139 8.23 -21.07 -2.54
CA LYS A 139 8.12 -19.75 -3.20
C LYS A 139 8.97 -18.70 -2.50
N LEU A 140 8.90 -18.69 -1.18
CA LEU A 140 9.64 -17.76 -0.35
C LEU A 140 11.15 -18.02 -0.44
N LEU A 141 11.56 -19.29 -0.36
CA LEU A 141 12.95 -19.69 -0.46
C LEU A 141 13.56 -19.36 -1.83
N SER A 142 12.84 -19.62 -2.92
CA SER A 142 13.30 -19.25 -4.28
C SER A 142 13.51 -17.74 -4.44
N ARG A 143 12.65 -16.90 -3.84
CA ARG A 143 12.84 -15.44 -3.84
C ARG A 143 14.01 -15.00 -2.97
N PHE A 144 14.26 -15.71 -1.88
CA PHE A 144 15.46 -15.45 -1.07
C PHE A 144 16.76 -15.79 -1.80
N GLU A 145 16.81 -16.92 -2.50
CA GLU A 145 17.97 -17.27 -3.34
C GLU A 145 18.23 -16.18 -4.37
N GLU A 146 17.19 -15.73 -5.08
CA GLU A 146 17.30 -14.65 -6.06
C GLU A 146 17.75 -13.32 -5.41
N LEU A 147 17.28 -13.00 -4.20
CA LEU A 147 17.72 -11.83 -3.46
C LEU A 147 19.18 -11.90 -3.09
N VAL A 148 19.64 -13.05 -2.58
CA VAL A 148 21.04 -13.28 -2.21
C VAL A 148 21.93 -13.14 -3.44
N ASP A 149 21.57 -13.74 -4.57
CA ASP A 149 22.32 -13.65 -5.82
C ASP A 149 22.36 -12.21 -6.36
N THR A 150 21.22 -11.50 -6.30
CA THR A 150 21.15 -10.09 -6.71
C THR A 150 22.07 -9.19 -5.88
N MET A 151 22.14 -9.43 -4.57
CA MET A 151 22.99 -8.65 -3.66
C MET A 151 24.46 -9.05 -3.72
N LYS A 152 24.78 -10.32 -3.99
CA LYS A 152 26.17 -10.79 -4.14
C LYS A 152 26.81 -10.40 -5.47
N GLN A 153 25.99 -10.28 -6.53
CA GLN A 153 26.43 -9.90 -7.87
C GLN A 153 25.65 -8.70 -8.40
N PRO A 154 25.83 -7.52 -7.77
CA PRO A 154 25.00 -6.35 -8.10
C PRO A 154 25.23 -5.90 -9.55
N LYS A 155 24.14 -5.86 -10.32
CA LYS A 155 24.12 -5.41 -11.72
C LYS A 155 22.93 -4.48 -11.98
N GLY A 156 23.12 -3.47 -12.79
CA GLY A 156 22.04 -2.56 -13.19
C GLY A 156 21.28 -1.96 -12.00
N TYR A 157 19.97 -2.11 -11.99
CA TYR A 157 19.08 -1.58 -10.95
C TYR A 157 18.90 -2.56 -9.77
N PHE A 158 19.98 -3.19 -9.28
CA PHE A 158 19.92 -4.23 -8.25
C PHE A 158 19.18 -3.78 -6.97
N ARG A 159 19.32 -2.51 -6.55
CA ARG A 159 18.59 -1.99 -5.38
C ARG A 159 17.08 -1.99 -5.59
N TYR A 160 16.64 -1.63 -6.80
CA TYR A 160 15.23 -1.68 -7.16
C TYR A 160 14.73 -3.13 -7.20
N GLN A 161 15.49 -4.05 -7.79
CA GLN A 161 15.17 -5.48 -7.79
C GLN A 161 15.10 -6.05 -6.38
N SER A 162 16.05 -5.71 -5.50
CA SER A 162 16.03 -6.13 -4.09
C SER A 162 14.79 -5.61 -3.34
N THR A 163 14.38 -4.36 -3.61
CA THR A 163 13.14 -3.79 -3.04
C THR A 163 11.90 -4.56 -3.50
N LEU A 164 11.83 -4.97 -4.76
CA LEU A 164 10.72 -5.78 -5.27
C LEU A 164 10.71 -7.17 -4.63
N LEU A 165 11.85 -7.84 -4.57
CA LEU A 165 11.98 -9.19 -4.02
C LEU A 165 11.58 -9.24 -2.54
N ILE A 166 12.11 -8.34 -1.70
CA ILE A 166 11.71 -8.29 -0.28
C ILE A 166 10.22 -7.93 -0.11
N SER A 167 9.68 -7.06 -0.97
CA SER A 167 8.25 -6.70 -0.95
C SER A 167 7.37 -7.88 -1.33
N GLU A 168 7.77 -8.67 -2.32
CA GLU A 168 7.06 -9.88 -2.74
C GLU A 168 7.07 -10.95 -1.63
N MET A 169 8.22 -11.17 -0.99
CA MET A 169 8.33 -12.12 0.13
C MET A 169 7.44 -11.73 1.31
N LEU A 170 7.45 -10.47 1.73
CA LEU A 170 6.55 -9.99 2.79
C LEU A 170 5.07 -10.13 2.38
N GLY A 171 4.76 -9.88 1.10
CA GLY A 171 3.42 -10.10 0.53
C GLY A 171 3.00 -11.57 0.58
N PHE A 172 3.89 -12.52 0.30
CA PHE A 172 3.60 -13.95 0.42
C PHE A 172 3.28 -14.36 1.86
N ILE A 173 4.08 -13.90 2.82
CA ILE A 173 3.84 -14.18 4.25
C ILE A 173 2.49 -13.60 4.70
N ALA A 174 2.20 -12.35 4.32
CA ALA A 174 0.95 -11.67 4.66
C ALA A 174 -0.28 -12.40 4.07
N ASN A 175 -0.22 -12.78 2.79
CA ASN A 175 -1.32 -13.50 2.14
C ASN A 175 -1.53 -14.88 2.75
N ASP A 176 -0.46 -15.65 2.97
CA ASP A 176 -0.54 -16.97 3.59
C ASP A 176 -1.10 -16.90 5.01
N PHE A 177 -0.74 -15.86 5.77
CA PHE A 177 -1.30 -15.58 7.08
C PHE A 177 -2.81 -15.27 7.01
N LEU A 178 -3.25 -14.42 6.10
CA LEU A 178 -4.67 -14.10 5.91
C LEU A 178 -5.49 -15.35 5.57
N GLU A 179 -4.99 -16.18 4.67
CA GLU A 179 -5.65 -17.45 4.31
C GLU A 179 -5.75 -18.43 5.49
N GLN A 180 -4.75 -18.45 6.37
CA GLN A 180 -4.74 -19.34 7.55
C GLN A 180 -5.59 -18.80 8.69
N SER A 181 -5.69 -17.49 8.85
CA SER A 181 -6.38 -16.86 9.99
C SER A 181 -7.89 -16.79 9.83
N HIS A 182 -8.45 -17.26 8.70
CA HIS A 182 -9.89 -17.20 8.38
C HIS A 182 -10.48 -15.78 8.51
N LEU A 183 -9.67 -14.76 8.39
CA LEU A 183 -10.13 -13.37 8.29
C LEU A 183 -10.94 -13.24 7.00
N ASP A 184 -12.10 -12.57 7.07
CA ASP A 184 -12.90 -12.31 5.87
C ASP A 184 -12.14 -11.37 4.95
N THR A 185 -11.58 -11.92 3.87
CA THR A 185 -10.83 -11.19 2.84
C THR A 185 -11.69 -10.81 1.65
N ASN A 186 -12.99 -11.13 1.70
CA ASN A 186 -13.91 -10.86 0.61
C ASN A 186 -14.31 -9.37 0.60
N PHE A 187 -14.02 -8.71 -0.50
CA PHE A 187 -14.53 -7.35 -0.71
C PHE A 187 -16.06 -7.38 -0.87
N PRO A 188 -16.79 -6.50 -0.17
CA PRO A 188 -18.22 -6.40 -0.34
C PRO A 188 -18.60 -6.10 -1.80
N VAL A 189 -19.72 -6.66 -2.29
CA VAL A 189 -20.21 -6.39 -3.66
C VAL A 189 -20.35 -4.88 -3.90
N SER A 190 -20.78 -4.13 -2.89
CA SER A 190 -20.87 -2.66 -2.95
C SER A 190 -19.52 -1.97 -3.22
N TYR A 191 -18.40 -2.58 -2.86
CA TYR A 191 -17.07 -2.05 -3.17
C TYR A 191 -16.76 -2.12 -4.68
N PHE A 192 -17.12 -3.22 -5.34
CA PHE A 192 -16.95 -3.32 -6.79
C PHE A 192 -17.87 -2.36 -7.53
N THR A 193 -19.12 -2.18 -7.05
CA THR A 193 -20.02 -1.17 -7.57
C THR A 193 -19.43 0.23 -7.41
N PHE A 194 -18.88 0.53 -6.25
CA PHE A 194 -18.18 1.79 -5.98
C PHE A 194 -17.00 2.02 -6.95
N ARG A 195 -16.13 1.03 -7.17
CA ARG A 195 -15.01 1.14 -8.11
C ARG A 195 -15.47 1.43 -9.54
N LYS A 196 -16.50 0.72 -10.02
CA LYS A 196 -17.10 0.98 -11.34
C LYS A 196 -17.65 2.40 -11.41
N LEU A 197 -18.34 2.85 -10.36
CA LEU A 197 -18.90 4.19 -10.28
C LEU A 197 -17.84 5.28 -10.33
N VAL A 198 -16.77 5.16 -9.54
CA VAL A 198 -15.64 6.10 -9.57
C VAL A 198 -15.00 6.14 -10.96
N ASN A 199 -14.76 4.98 -11.58
CA ASN A 199 -14.22 4.93 -12.93
C ASN A 199 -15.13 5.63 -13.95
N HIS A 200 -16.45 5.42 -13.85
CA HIS A 200 -17.42 6.10 -14.71
C HIS A 200 -17.38 7.62 -14.51
N LEU A 201 -17.42 8.09 -13.25
CA LEU A 201 -17.35 9.52 -12.94
C LEU A 201 -16.04 10.15 -13.45
N ASN A 202 -14.91 9.48 -13.30
CA ASN A 202 -13.62 9.97 -13.77
C ASN A 202 -13.52 10.09 -15.30
N ASN A 203 -14.24 9.24 -16.04
CA ASN A 203 -14.20 9.24 -17.49
C ASN A 203 -15.27 10.13 -18.14
N PHE A 204 -16.34 10.48 -17.41
CA PHE A 204 -17.51 11.17 -17.97
C PHE A 204 -17.98 12.38 -17.15
N TYR A 205 -17.12 12.93 -16.26
CA TYR A 205 -17.48 14.03 -15.36
C TYR A 205 -17.96 15.29 -16.11
N GLU A 206 -17.48 15.55 -17.32
CA GLU A 206 -17.84 16.71 -18.15
C GLU A 206 -19.20 16.57 -18.83
N THR A 207 -19.73 15.35 -18.95
CA THR A 207 -20.94 15.06 -19.72
C THR A 207 -22.17 14.91 -18.84
N GLU A 208 -23.35 14.84 -19.49
CA GLU A 208 -24.62 14.50 -18.84
C GLU A 208 -24.70 13.02 -18.39
N LEU A 209 -23.73 12.18 -18.79
CA LEU A 209 -23.69 10.77 -18.39
C LEU A 209 -23.51 10.56 -16.88
N THR A 210 -23.22 11.64 -16.15
CA THR A 210 -23.24 11.67 -14.68
C THR A 210 -24.59 12.09 -14.08
N SER A 211 -25.61 12.34 -14.91
CA SER A 211 -26.99 12.60 -14.40
C SER A 211 -27.63 11.34 -13.84
N GLY A 212 -28.59 11.49 -12.92
CA GLY A 212 -29.19 10.37 -12.20
C GLY A 212 -29.70 9.24 -13.10
N GLU A 213 -30.55 9.56 -14.08
CA GLU A 213 -31.16 8.56 -14.99
C GLU A 213 -30.12 7.86 -15.88
N LYS A 214 -29.18 8.61 -16.46
CA LYS A 214 -28.14 8.04 -17.31
C LYS A 214 -27.16 7.19 -16.50
N LEU A 215 -26.91 7.57 -15.26
CA LEU A 215 -26.06 6.81 -14.36
C LEU A 215 -26.74 5.50 -13.92
N GLU A 216 -28.06 5.51 -13.66
CA GLU A 216 -28.84 4.30 -13.41
C GLU A 216 -28.74 3.31 -14.59
N GLN A 217 -28.89 3.81 -15.82
CA GLN A 217 -28.78 2.99 -17.02
C GLN A 217 -27.36 2.40 -17.22
N ALA A 218 -26.32 3.22 -16.96
CA ALA A 218 -24.93 2.79 -17.14
C ALA A 218 -24.48 1.78 -16.08
N MET A 219 -25.02 1.88 -14.88
CA MET A 219 -24.58 1.09 -13.72
C MET A 219 -25.52 -0.06 -13.37
N ASP A 220 -26.74 -0.08 -13.92
CA ASP A 220 -27.81 -1.03 -13.60
C ASP A 220 -28.20 -1.05 -12.10
N TYR A 221 -28.17 0.12 -11.48
CA TYR A 221 -28.56 0.34 -10.08
C TYR A 221 -29.35 1.65 -9.93
N LYS A 222 -30.21 1.72 -8.93
CA LYS A 222 -30.93 2.96 -8.59
C LYS A 222 -29.97 4.05 -8.12
N TYR A 223 -30.24 5.29 -8.51
CA TYR A 223 -29.39 6.44 -8.20
C TYR A 223 -29.17 6.64 -6.70
N GLU A 224 -30.23 6.43 -5.91
CA GLU A 224 -30.15 6.53 -4.44
C GLU A 224 -29.15 5.52 -3.87
N TYR A 225 -29.15 4.29 -4.37
CA TYR A 225 -28.19 3.26 -3.95
C TYR A 225 -26.76 3.64 -4.34
N LEU A 226 -26.55 4.15 -5.57
CA LEU A 226 -25.25 4.63 -6.01
C LEU A 226 -24.74 5.78 -5.14
N CYS A 227 -25.61 6.72 -4.76
CA CYS A 227 -25.28 7.81 -3.84
C CYS A 227 -24.89 7.29 -2.45
N GLN A 228 -25.60 6.30 -1.92
CA GLN A 228 -25.30 5.69 -0.62
C GLN A 228 -23.95 4.96 -0.65
N VAL A 229 -23.75 4.13 -1.67
CA VAL A 229 -22.49 3.40 -1.88
C VAL A 229 -21.32 4.37 -2.01
N PHE A 230 -21.47 5.41 -2.84
CA PHE A 230 -20.42 6.41 -3.02
C PHE A 230 -20.08 7.12 -1.71
N LYS A 231 -21.10 7.59 -0.96
CA LYS A 231 -20.91 8.26 0.32
C LYS A 231 -20.31 7.34 1.39
N LYS A 232 -20.71 6.05 1.38
CA LYS A 232 -20.15 5.04 2.30
C LYS A 232 -18.63 4.97 2.18
N TYR A 233 -18.10 4.92 0.94
CA TYR A 233 -16.67 4.74 0.70
C TYR A 233 -15.87 6.04 0.64
N THR A 234 -16.49 7.19 0.38
CA THR A 234 -15.76 8.47 0.23
C THR A 234 -16.03 9.49 1.33
N GLY A 235 -17.07 9.26 2.12
CA GLY A 235 -17.54 10.23 3.13
C GLY A 235 -18.17 11.50 2.54
N ILE A 236 -18.17 11.70 1.21
CA ILE A 236 -18.71 12.89 0.54
C ILE A 236 -19.81 12.54 -0.47
N PRO A 237 -20.73 13.48 -0.75
CA PRO A 237 -21.70 13.31 -1.83
C PRO A 237 -21.03 13.18 -3.21
N MET A 238 -21.57 12.31 -4.05
CA MET A 238 -21.10 12.08 -5.43
C MET A 238 -21.08 13.37 -6.26
N SER A 239 -22.10 14.23 -6.12
CA SER A 239 -22.14 15.54 -6.79
C SER A 239 -20.97 16.45 -6.42
N ARG A 240 -20.56 16.44 -5.16
CA ARG A 240 -19.37 17.19 -4.71
C ARG A 240 -18.09 16.64 -5.33
N TYR A 241 -17.97 15.34 -5.43
CA TYR A 241 -16.83 14.70 -6.10
C TYR A 241 -16.75 15.10 -7.59
N THR A 242 -17.87 15.02 -8.33
CA THR A 242 -17.92 15.44 -9.74
C THR A 242 -17.57 16.93 -9.90
N GLN A 243 -18.06 17.81 -9.02
CA GLN A 243 -17.67 19.23 -9.04
C GLN A 243 -16.15 19.41 -8.84
N GLN A 244 -15.57 18.64 -7.94
CA GLN A 244 -14.13 18.69 -7.70
C GLN A 244 -13.32 18.24 -8.91
N LEU A 245 -13.72 17.15 -9.59
CA LEU A 245 -13.09 16.71 -10.85
C LEU A 245 -13.14 17.80 -11.92
N ARG A 246 -14.30 18.41 -12.12
CA ARG A 246 -14.47 19.50 -13.10
C ARG A 246 -13.56 20.69 -12.78
N VAL A 247 -13.45 21.08 -11.52
CA VAL A 247 -12.58 22.18 -11.09
C VAL A 247 -11.11 21.80 -11.27
N GLN A 248 -10.69 20.58 -10.98
CA GLN A 248 -9.30 20.15 -11.22
C GLN A 248 -8.96 20.17 -12.72
N ARG A 249 -9.89 19.74 -13.58
CA ARG A 249 -9.68 19.84 -15.03
C ARG A 249 -9.62 21.28 -15.50
N ALA A 250 -10.49 22.14 -14.98
CA ALA A 250 -10.44 23.57 -15.25
C ALA A 250 -9.09 24.21 -14.84
N LYS A 251 -8.54 23.82 -13.69
CA LYS A 251 -7.19 24.27 -13.26
C LYS A 251 -6.11 23.85 -14.26
N HIS A 252 -6.22 22.65 -14.81
CA HIS A 252 -5.30 22.20 -15.86
C HIS A 252 -5.39 23.07 -17.11
N PHE A 253 -6.60 23.37 -17.62
CA PHE A 253 -6.78 24.26 -18.78
C PHE A 253 -6.33 25.69 -18.49
N LEU A 254 -6.66 26.23 -17.32
CA LEU A 254 -6.22 27.58 -16.92
C LEU A 254 -4.70 27.75 -16.93
N ARG A 255 -3.95 26.68 -16.65
CA ARG A 255 -2.48 26.70 -16.66
C ARG A 255 -1.85 26.44 -18.02
N ASN A 256 -2.48 25.57 -18.82
CA ASN A 256 -1.82 24.95 -19.97
C ASN A 256 -2.50 25.26 -21.31
N SER A 257 -3.51 26.13 -21.34
CA SER A 257 -4.19 26.52 -22.58
C SER A 257 -4.46 28.02 -22.64
N SER A 258 -4.72 28.51 -23.86
CA SER A 258 -5.18 29.88 -24.13
C SER A 258 -6.71 30.02 -24.16
N MET A 259 -7.46 28.95 -23.84
CA MET A 259 -8.92 28.94 -23.86
C MET A 259 -9.49 30.06 -22.97
N SER A 260 -10.55 30.69 -23.41
CA SER A 260 -11.30 31.66 -22.60
C SER A 260 -11.96 30.98 -21.40
N ILE A 261 -12.36 31.73 -20.39
CA ILE A 261 -13.09 31.18 -19.22
C ILE A 261 -14.41 30.52 -19.63
N GLN A 262 -15.05 31.05 -20.68
CA GLN A 262 -16.28 30.49 -21.24
C GLN A 262 -16.03 29.11 -21.87
N GLU A 263 -15.02 28.99 -22.72
CA GLU A 263 -14.64 27.72 -23.33
C GLU A 263 -14.24 26.68 -22.26
N ILE A 264 -13.46 27.08 -21.26
CA ILE A 264 -13.12 26.17 -20.16
C ILE A 264 -14.36 25.72 -19.40
N ALA A 265 -15.30 26.63 -19.10
CA ALA A 265 -16.53 26.27 -18.41
C ALA A 265 -17.30 25.19 -19.21
N GLN A 266 -17.48 25.38 -20.52
CA GLN A 266 -18.14 24.42 -21.39
C GLN A 266 -17.41 23.10 -21.44
N GLU A 267 -16.10 23.10 -21.61
CA GLU A 267 -15.27 21.90 -21.70
C GLU A 267 -15.30 21.04 -20.43
N VAL A 268 -15.47 21.69 -19.27
CA VAL A 268 -15.59 20.95 -17.99
C VAL A 268 -17.05 20.68 -17.57
N GLY A 269 -18.02 20.87 -18.49
CA GLY A 269 -19.42 20.50 -18.30
C GLY A 269 -20.27 21.55 -17.56
N TYR A 270 -19.92 22.83 -17.69
CA TYR A 270 -20.76 23.93 -17.19
C TYR A 270 -21.23 24.85 -18.34
N PRO A 271 -22.50 24.79 -18.74
CA PRO A 271 -23.02 25.66 -19.80
C PRO A 271 -22.93 27.16 -19.45
N ASP A 272 -23.05 27.50 -18.16
CA ASP A 272 -23.00 28.88 -17.67
C ASP A 272 -21.64 29.20 -17.03
N GLN A 273 -20.87 30.08 -17.68
CA GLN A 273 -19.56 30.53 -17.18
C GLN A 273 -19.63 31.31 -15.88
N PHE A 274 -20.74 32.00 -15.60
CA PHE A 274 -20.88 32.78 -14.34
C PHE A 274 -21.13 31.86 -13.16
N TYR A 275 -21.94 30.80 -13.37
CA TYR A 275 -22.11 29.74 -12.38
C TYR A 275 -20.79 29.03 -12.12
N PHE A 276 -20.08 28.64 -13.19
CA PHE A 276 -18.75 28.04 -13.08
C PHE A 276 -17.78 28.91 -12.30
N SER A 277 -17.69 30.21 -12.61
CA SER A 277 -16.75 31.13 -11.95
C SER A 277 -17.04 31.30 -10.45
N ARG A 278 -18.33 31.34 -10.08
CA ARG A 278 -18.74 31.37 -8.66
C ARG A 278 -18.37 30.08 -7.94
N LEU A 279 -18.63 28.94 -8.56
CA LEU A 279 -18.30 27.62 -8.00
C LEU A 279 -16.79 27.46 -7.85
N PHE A 280 -16.03 27.79 -8.87
CA PHE A 280 -14.56 27.74 -8.86
C PHE A 280 -14.01 28.59 -7.72
N LYS A 281 -14.47 29.86 -7.60
CA LYS A 281 -14.05 30.75 -6.50
C LYS A 281 -14.44 30.19 -5.13
N LYS A 282 -15.59 29.55 -5.00
CA LYS A 282 -16.02 28.90 -3.74
C LYS A 282 -15.10 27.76 -3.34
N LEU A 283 -14.58 26.98 -4.32
CA LEU A 283 -13.75 25.79 -4.05
C LEU A 283 -12.25 26.12 -3.95
N GLU A 284 -11.76 27.09 -4.72
CA GLU A 284 -10.35 27.42 -4.82
C GLU A 284 -9.96 28.75 -4.12
N GLY A 285 -10.93 29.49 -3.60
CA GLY A 285 -10.72 30.77 -2.91
C GLY A 285 -10.54 31.98 -3.85
N VAL A 286 -10.18 31.76 -5.12
CA VAL A 286 -9.91 32.81 -6.11
C VAL A 286 -10.70 32.60 -7.40
N ALA A 287 -10.98 33.68 -8.15
CA ALA A 287 -11.65 33.58 -9.44
C ALA A 287 -10.78 32.89 -10.49
N PRO A 288 -11.38 32.19 -11.51
CA PRO A 288 -10.61 31.49 -12.54
C PRO A 288 -9.57 32.36 -13.25
N GLN A 289 -9.89 33.61 -13.58
CA GLN A 289 -8.97 34.53 -14.22
C GLN A 289 -7.77 34.86 -13.33
N HIS A 290 -7.97 35.19 -12.05
CA HIS A 290 -6.89 35.41 -11.10
C HIS A 290 -6.00 34.19 -10.90
N TYR A 291 -6.62 32.97 -10.90
CA TYR A 291 -5.88 31.73 -10.81
C TYR A 291 -4.92 31.54 -12.00
N ARG A 292 -5.36 31.90 -13.21
CA ARG A 292 -4.54 31.90 -14.43
C ARG A 292 -3.38 32.86 -14.32
N ASP A 293 -3.66 34.15 -14.01
CA ASP A 293 -2.68 35.23 -13.97
C ASP A 293 -1.58 34.95 -12.94
N PHE A 294 -1.96 34.50 -11.75
CA PHE A 294 -1.02 34.17 -10.69
C PHE A 294 -0.04 33.06 -11.09
N LYS A 295 -0.52 32.02 -11.79
CA LYS A 295 0.33 30.88 -12.19
C LYS A 295 1.20 31.18 -13.41
N GLN A 296 0.76 32.00 -14.36
CA GLN A 296 1.60 32.46 -15.48
C GLN A 296 2.76 33.33 -15.02
N ASN A 297 2.55 34.15 -14.00
CA ASN A 297 3.63 34.97 -13.42
C ASN A 297 4.63 34.15 -12.60
N SER A 298 4.19 33.10 -11.92
CA SER A 298 5.08 32.17 -11.17
C SER A 298 5.95 31.25 -12.06
N SER A 299 5.60 31.08 -13.34
CA SER A 299 6.39 30.29 -14.30
C SER A 299 7.41 31.10 -15.08
N LYS A 300 7.47 32.44 -14.87
CA LYS A 300 8.42 33.37 -15.52
C LYS A 300 9.56 33.82 -14.58
N MET A 301 9.55 33.40 -13.36
CA MET A 301 10.64 33.51 -12.38
C MET A 301 11.41 32.20 -12.28
#